data_3874c71c179b3faf23bfcedf81f67e59
#
_entry.id   3874c71c179b3faf23bfcedf81f67e59
#
_cell.length_a   1.000
_cell.length_b   1.000
_cell.length_c   1.000
_cell.angle_alpha   90.00
_cell.angle_beta   90.00
_cell.angle_gamma   90.00
#
_symmetry.space_group_name_H-M   'P 1'
#
loop_
_entity.id
_entity.type
_entity.pdbx_description
1 polymer ?
#
loop_
_entity_poly.entity_id
_entity_poly.type
_entity_poly.pdbx_seq_one_letter_code
_entity_poly.pdbx_strand_id
1 'polypeptide(L)'
;MKPRNRFEKAVAASNGKLTALSPKAVEWAVSNVIVHIAFRTSGHNCTCGDCGAKFDHKGKGKTVCCPHCGHRLQVRDTLKRKEVQSAYFSSLEVVDGLQVQRVFLLRAVCRKGMMLKTSCMEVCRLWLNAEGRIAVTSRARTLGWYVDSFNWCTGIDLKILSEVHWVISDTYVYPRYKVLPELRRNGMKGRLPDGCHPARLMKALLTDSRIETMMKSKDLQAVAYFVSRPLDLDTCWQSYKVAARHHYRPSDYGLWCDTVRLLEQCEKDIHNAKYVCPIDLKAAHDHWLDKRNKAAEKRRSQEQMLRAKAKETDFYREKSRYFGIVISDDDIEISVLDSIEAFQAEGSSLHHCVFQCEYYAKVDSVILSAHDRQGNRIETVEFSLSQGKVIQSRGLCNSNTEYHDRIVGLVNANAYRFLEARTPA
;
A
#
# COMPACT_ATOMS: atom_id res chain seq x y z
N MET A 1 -14.90 -22.99 23.70
CA MET A 1 -14.14 -22.35 24.83
C MET A 1 -15.11 -22.02 25.97
N LYS A 2 -14.71 -22.13 27.25
CA LYS A 2 -15.52 -21.65 28.37
C LYS A 2 -15.47 -20.13 28.45
N PRO A 3 -16.60 -19.45 28.81
CA PRO A 3 -16.61 -17.99 29.01
C PRO A 3 -15.68 -17.56 30.16
N ARG A 4 -14.83 -16.54 29.93
CA ARG A 4 -13.80 -16.06 30.87
C ARG A 4 -14.23 -14.82 31.66
N ASN A 5 -15.19 -14.06 31.14
CA ASN A 5 -15.65 -12.80 31.73
C ASN A 5 -17.17 -12.65 31.66
N ARG A 6 -17.72 -11.58 32.29
CA ARG A 6 -19.17 -11.31 32.33
C ARG A 6 -19.77 -11.13 30.93
N PHE A 7 -19.06 -10.47 30.01
CA PHE A 7 -19.54 -10.25 28.65
C PHE A 7 -19.61 -11.58 27.86
N GLU A 8 -18.55 -12.42 27.91
CA GLU A 8 -18.58 -13.73 27.25
C GLU A 8 -19.66 -14.66 27.85
N LYS A 9 -19.94 -14.56 29.17
CA LYS A 9 -21.08 -15.29 29.76
C LYS A 9 -22.43 -14.83 29.20
N ALA A 10 -22.63 -13.51 29.06
CA ALA A 10 -23.84 -12.97 28.45
C ALA A 10 -23.98 -13.41 26.98
N VAL A 11 -22.90 -13.37 26.20
CA VAL A 11 -22.87 -13.87 24.82
C VAL A 11 -23.24 -15.34 24.75
N ALA A 12 -22.67 -16.19 25.61
CA ALA A 12 -22.98 -17.63 25.63
C ALA A 12 -24.47 -17.88 25.95
N ALA A 13 -25.06 -17.13 26.88
CA ALA A 13 -26.47 -17.22 27.23
C ALA A 13 -27.40 -16.75 26.09
N SER A 14 -27.02 -15.69 25.34
CA SER A 14 -27.81 -15.13 24.25
C SER A 14 -27.63 -15.91 22.93
N ASN A 15 -26.55 -16.67 22.79
CA ASN A 15 -26.20 -17.36 21.56
C ASN A 15 -27.26 -18.36 21.07
N GLY A 16 -27.96 -19.01 22.00
CA GLY A 16 -29.05 -19.95 21.72
C GLY A 16 -30.41 -19.30 21.40
N LYS A 17 -30.56 -17.98 21.63
CA LYS A 17 -31.84 -17.25 21.43
C LYS A 17 -32.05 -16.74 19.99
N LEU A 18 -31.06 -16.85 19.14
CA LEU A 18 -31.14 -16.40 17.75
C LEU A 18 -32.03 -17.36 16.95
N THR A 19 -33.02 -16.80 16.26
CA THR A 19 -33.89 -17.54 15.36
C THR A 19 -33.23 -17.82 14.01
N ALA A 20 -33.81 -18.73 13.21
CA ALA A 20 -33.38 -18.97 11.85
C ALA A 20 -33.42 -17.68 11.00
N LEU A 21 -32.54 -17.56 10.02
CA LEU A 21 -32.54 -16.44 9.08
C LEU A 21 -33.85 -16.43 8.29
N SER A 22 -34.41 -15.25 8.09
CA SER A 22 -35.70 -15.13 7.36
C SER A 22 -35.51 -15.56 5.88
N PRO A 23 -36.52 -16.23 5.28
CA PRO A 23 -36.47 -16.56 3.83
C PRO A 23 -36.21 -15.33 2.95
N LYS A 24 -36.80 -14.18 3.28
CA LYS A 24 -36.59 -12.92 2.56
C LYS A 24 -35.14 -12.44 2.57
N ALA A 25 -34.38 -12.74 3.63
CA ALA A 25 -32.97 -12.39 3.68
C ALA A 25 -32.13 -13.33 2.80
N VAL A 26 -32.52 -14.60 2.71
CA VAL A 26 -31.88 -15.56 1.81
C VAL A 26 -32.15 -15.20 0.34
N GLU A 27 -33.40 -14.89 -0.01
CA GLU A 27 -33.81 -14.44 -1.36
C GLU A 27 -33.02 -13.17 -1.76
N TRP A 28 -32.95 -12.20 -0.85
CA TRP A 28 -32.16 -11.01 -1.09
C TRP A 28 -30.69 -11.34 -1.34
N ALA A 29 -30.10 -12.24 -0.55
CA ALA A 29 -28.71 -12.62 -0.71
C ALA A 29 -28.49 -13.33 -2.05
N VAL A 30 -29.37 -14.22 -2.47
CA VAL A 30 -29.31 -14.86 -3.79
C VAL A 30 -29.36 -13.81 -4.90
N SER A 31 -30.23 -12.80 -4.78
CA SER A 31 -30.40 -11.77 -5.83
C SER A 31 -29.27 -10.73 -5.87
N ASN A 32 -28.54 -10.50 -4.77
CA ASN A 32 -27.59 -9.37 -4.67
C ASN A 32 -26.14 -9.77 -4.40
N VAL A 33 -25.87 -11.00 -3.96
CA VAL A 33 -24.53 -11.42 -3.51
C VAL A 33 -23.83 -12.34 -4.50
N ILE A 34 -24.59 -13.13 -5.26
CA ILE A 34 -24.04 -14.01 -6.31
C ILE A 34 -24.19 -13.37 -7.69
N VAL A 35 -23.35 -13.78 -8.60
CA VAL A 35 -23.43 -13.39 -10.01
C VAL A 35 -24.37 -14.34 -10.75
N HIS A 36 -25.47 -13.79 -11.28
CA HIS A 36 -26.39 -14.55 -12.15
C HIS A 36 -25.76 -14.70 -13.54
N ILE A 37 -25.68 -15.92 -14.07
CA ILE A 37 -24.94 -16.22 -15.29
C ILE A 37 -25.79 -16.86 -16.38
N ALA A 38 -25.41 -16.61 -17.63
CA ALA A 38 -25.87 -17.37 -18.79
C ALA A 38 -24.67 -18.11 -19.38
N PHE A 39 -24.79 -19.42 -19.55
CA PHE A 39 -23.80 -20.22 -20.28
C PHE A 39 -24.03 -20.08 -21.78
N ARG A 40 -23.07 -19.49 -22.50
CA ARG A 40 -23.08 -19.44 -23.97
C ARG A 40 -22.02 -20.40 -24.50
N THR A 41 -22.41 -21.31 -25.38
CA THR A 41 -21.51 -22.26 -26.07
C THR A 41 -21.08 -21.65 -27.41
N SER A 42 -21.26 -22.35 -28.52
CA SER A 42 -21.01 -21.83 -29.86
C SER A 42 -22.23 -21.07 -30.39
N GLY A 43 -22.00 -20.03 -31.20
CA GLY A 43 -23.07 -19.23 -31.80
C GLY A 43 -23.81 -18.35 -30.80
N HIS A 44 -25.15 -18.33 -30.89
CA HIS A 44 -26.01 -17.44 -30.11
C HIS A 44 -26.79 -18.12 -29.00
N ASN A 45 -26.59 -19.45 -28.83
CA ASN A 45 -27.35 -20.27 -27.89
C ASN A 45 -26.88 -20.06 -26.45
N CYS A 46 -27.72 -19.48 -25.64
CA CYS A 46 -27.53 -19.28 -24.21
C CYS A 46 -28.39 -20.22 -23.38
N THR A 47 -27.90 -20.59 -22.20
CA THR A 47 -28.68 -21.31 -21.19
C THR A 47 -28.63 -20.53 -19.89
N CYS A 48 -29.79 -20.18 -19.34
CA CYS A 48 -29.88 -19.49 -18.07
C CYS A 48 -29.35 -20.37 -16.93
N GLY A 49 -28.45 -19.81 -16.10
CA GLY A 49 -27.92 -20.49 -14.92
C GLY A 49 -28.91 -20.55 -13.76
N ASP A 50 -29.96 -19.71 -13.79
CA ASP A 50 -30.97 -19.62 -12.72
C ASP A 50 -32.16 -20.55 -12.96
N CYS A 51 -32.82 -20.43 -14.09
CA CYS A 51 -34.01 -21.24 -14.39
C CYS A 51 -33.76 -22.45 -15.32
N GLY A 52 -32.54 -22.54 -15.89
CA GLY A 52 -32.18 -23.62 -16.80
C GLY A 52 -32.70 -23.46 -18.24
N ALA A 53 -33.52 -22.47 -18.55
CA ALA A 53 -34.12 -22.28 -19.86
C ALA A 53 -33.07 -21.93 -20.93
N LYS A 54 -33.29 -22.40 -22.15
CA LYS A 54 -32.48 -22.07 -23.34
C LYS A 54 -33.11 -20.89 -24.06
N PHE A 55 -32.28 -20.01 -24.59
CA PHE A 55 -32.73 -18.83 -25.37
C PHE A 55 -31.61 -18.35 -26.29
N ASP A 56 -31.98 -17.62 -27.34
CA ASP A 56 -31.02 -17.05 -28.26
C ASP A 56 -30.61 -15.62 -27.84
N HIS A 57 -29.30 -15.36 -27.90
CA HIS A 57 -28.74 -14.03 -27.68
C HIS A 57 -27.71 -13.69 -28.78
N LYS A 58 -28.18 -13.01 -29.84
CA LYS A 58 -27.36 -12.62 -31.00
C LYS A 58 -26.36 -11.50 -30.74
N GLY A 59 -26.49 -10.82 -29.59
CA GLY A 59 -25.62 -9.70 -29.22
C GLY A 59 -24.23 -10.11 -28.75
N LYS A 60 -23.22 -9.28 -29.03
CA LYS A 60 -21.86 -9.38 -28.44
C LYS A 60 -21.81 -8.90 -26.99
N GLY A 61 -22.95 -8.52 -26.41
CA GLY A 61 -23.05 -7.97 -25.07
C GLY A 61 -22.63 -8.97 -23.99
N LYS A 62 -21.94 -8.45 -22.96
CA LYS A 62 -21.51 -9.24 -21.78
C LYS A 62 -22.67 -9.50 -20.78
N THR A 63 -23.84 -8.91 -21.01
CA THR A 63 -25.03 -9.05 -20.14
C THR A 63 -26.28 -9.22 -20.97
N VAL A 64 -27.22 -10.02 -20.48
CA VAL A 64 -28.52 -10.30 -21.12
C VAL A 64 -29.60 -10.52 -20.04
N CYS A 65 -30.85 -10.16 -20.33
CA CYS A 65 -31.99 -10.55 -19.49
C CYS A 65 -32.54 -11.89 -19.96
N CYS A 66 -32.79 -12.81 -19.04
CA CYS A 66 -33.41 -14.07 -19.37
C CYS A 66 -34.87 -13.84 -19.75
N PRO A 67 -35.36 -14.28 -20.93
CA PRO A 67 -36.76 -14.08 -21.34
C PRO A 67 -37.76 -14.89 -20.51
N HIS A 68 -37.30 -15.91 -19.77
CA HIS A 68 -38.14 -16.80 -18.98
C HIS A 68 -38.28 -16.38 -17.51
N CYS A 69 -37.16 -16.05 -16.83
CA CYS A 69 -37.20 -15.66 -15.41
C CYS A 69 -36.96 -14.19 -15.15
N GLY A 70 -36.63 -13.38 -16.17
CA GLY A 70 -36.43 -11.93 -16.05
C GLY A 70 -35.08 -11.50 -15.43
N HIS A 71 -34.30 -12.42 -14.90
CA HIS A 71 -33.05 -12.07 -14.26
C HIS A 71 -32.03 -11.52 -15.26
N ARG A 72 -31.27 -10.50 -14.84
CA ARG A 72 -30.14 -9.98 -15.59
C ARG A 72 -28.95 -10.89 -15.37
N LEU A 73 -28.46 -11.50 -16.46
CA LEU A 73 -27.41 -12.51 -16.45
C LEU A 73 -26.12 -11.97 -17.06
N GLN A 74 -24.99 -12.33 -16.49
CA GLN A 74 -23.69 -12.14 -17.09
C GLN A 74 -23.40 -13.29 -18.05
N VAL A 75 -23.16 -12.99 -19.32
CA VAL A 75 -22.87 -14.01 -20.35
C VAL A 75 -21.46 -14.56 -20.12
N ARG A 76 -21.37 -15.89 -20.04
CA ARG A 76 -20.12 -16.65 -19.92
C ARG A 76 -19.95 -17.50 -21.17
N ASP A 77 -18.97 -17.16 -22.00
CA ASP A 77 -18.54 -17.97 -23.13
C ASP A 77 -17.73 -19.17 -22.60
N THR A 78 -18.36 -20.33 -22.49
CA THR A 78 -17.74 -21.48 -21.84
C THR A 78 -18.39 -22.80 -22.23
N LEU A 79 -17.57 -23.86 -22.35
CA LEU A 79 -18.01 -25.25 -22.49
C LEU A 79 -18.32 -25.90 -21.13
N LYS A 80 -17.99 -25.26 -20.02
CA LYS A 80 -18.29 -25.77 -18.67
C LYS A 80 -19.80 -25.94 -18.50
N ARG A 81 -20.18 -27.05 -17.90
CA ARG A 81 -21.60 -27.40 -17.60
C ARG A 81 -22.02 -27.06 -16.18
N LYS A 82 -21.07 -26.63 -15.34
CA LYS A 82 -21.28 -26.33 -13.92
C LYS A 82 -20.40 -25.16 -13.50
N GLU A 83 -20.98 -24.24 -12.76
CA GLU A 83 -20.26 -23.19 -12.03
C GLU A 83 -20.71 -23.18 -10.58
N VAL A 84 -19.76 -23.03 -9.67
CA VAL A 84 -20.03 -22.94 -8.22
C VAL A 84 -19.50 -21.62 -7.74
N GLN A 85 -20.36 -20.86 -7.07
CA GLN A 85 -20.01 -19.60 -6.43
C GLN A 85 -20.21 -19.73 -4.92
N SER A 86 -19.34 -19.10 -4.15
CA SER A 86 -19.48 -18.99 -2.71
C SER A 86 -19.18 -17.55 -2.30
N ALA A 87 -20.05 -16.97 -1.49
CA ALA A 87 -19.89 -15.62 -1.01
C ALA A 87 -20.43 -15.49 0.42
N TYR A 88 -19.93 -14.49 1.15
CA TYR A 88 -20.41 -14.17 2.49
C TYR A 88 -21.37 -13.00 2.48
N PHE A 89 -22.38 -13.07 3.35
CA PHE A 89 -23.22 -11.92 3.68
C PHE A 89 -23.57 -11.92 5.17
N SER A 90 -24.02 -10.78 5.67
CA SER A 90 -24.34 -10.59 7.08
C SER A 90 -25.75 -10.11 7.30
N SER A 91 -26.37 -10.50 8.43
CA SER A 91 -27.49 -9.79 9.05
C SER A 91 -27.03 -9.15 10.37
N LEU A 92 -27.66 -8.03 10.73
CA LEU A 92 -27.42 -7.36 12.00
C LEU A 92 -28.70 -7.42 12.85
N GLU A 93 -28.55 -7.93 14.07
CA GLU A 93 -29.67 -8.14 15.00
C GLU A 93 -29.29 -7.67 16.40
N VAL A 94 -30.29 -7.50 17.26
CA VAL A 94 -30.08 -7.17 18.67
C VAL A 94 -30.78 -8.24 19.51
N VAL A 95 -30.05 -8.81 20.45
CA VAL A 95 -30.52 -9.86 21.36
C VAL A 95 -30.02 -9.56 22.77
N ASP A 96 -30.92 -9.53 23.75
CA ASP A 96 -30.61 -9.27 25.17
C ASP A 96 -29.71 -8.02 25.39
N GLY A 97 -29.93 -6.96 24.62
CA GLY A 97 -29.11 -5.74 24.69
C GLY A 97 -27.72 -5.87 24.09
N LEU A 98 -27.42 -6.96 23.40
CA LEU A 98 -26.19 -7.15 22.65
C LEU A 98 -26.44 -6.98 21.15
N GLN A 99 -25.56 -6.29 20.45
CA GLN A 99 -25.51 -6.25 19.00
C GLN A 99 -24.84 -7.52 18.47
N VAL A 100 -25.41 -8.12 17.44
CA VAL A 100 -24.79 -9.25 16.76
C VAL A 100 -24.77 -9.04 15.25
N GLN A 101 -23.59 -9.23 14.66
CA GLN A 101 -23.41 -9.45 13.23
C GLN A 101 -23.36 -10.96 12.99
N ARG A 102 -24.37 -11.48 12.35
CA ARG A 102 -24.43 -12.89 11.94
C ARG A 102 -23.89 -13.00 10.53
N VAL A 103 -22.97 -13.91 10.31
CA VAL A 103 -22.33 -14.12 9.01
C VAL A 103 -22.73 -15.45 8.43
N PHE A 104 -23.16 -15.43 7.18
CA PHE A 104 -23.67 -16.57 6.45
C PHE A 104 -22.80 -16.81 5.21
N LEU A 105 -22.48 -18.08 4.94
CA LEU A 105 -21.94 -18.54 3.67
C LEU A 105 -23.10 -18.92 2.75
N LEU A 106 -23.23 -18.19 1.65
CA LEU A 106 -24.12 -18.51 0.55
C LEU A 106 -23.33 -19.27 -0.52
N ARG A 107 -23.77 -20.47 -0.83
CA ARG A 107 -23.23 -21.25 -1.94
C ARG A 107 -24.29 -21.42 -3.00
N ALA A 108 -23.94 -21.12 -4.25
CA ALA A 108 -24.80 -21.25 -5.41
C ALA A 108 -24.16 -22.23 -6.42
N VAL A 109 -24.91 -23.18 -6.90
CA VAL A 109 -24.50 -24.17 -7.89
C VAL A 109 -25.36 -24.02 -9.13
N CYS A 110 -24.79 -23.41 -10.15
CA CYS A 110 -25.40 -23.28 -11.48
C CYS A 110 -25.03 -24.55 -12.30
N ARG A 111 -26.02 -25.22 -12.82
CA ARG A 111 -25.82 -26.30 -13.78
C ARG A 111 -26.60 -26.03 -15.05
N LYS A 112 -25.95 -26.18 -16.20
CA LYS A 112 -26.58 -25.93 -17.51
C LYS A 112 -27.84 -26.78 -17.68
N GLY A 113 -28.98 -26.15 -17.96
CA GLY A 113 -30.29 -26.81 -18.12
C GLY A 113 -30.98 -27.21 -16.83
N MET A 114 -30.48 -26.78 -15.66
CA MET A 114 -31.10 -27.04 -14.35
C MET A 114 -31.36 -25.75 -13.61
N MET A 115 -32.35 -25.75 -12.70
CA MET A 115 -32.59 -24.65 -11.78
C MET A 115 -31.39 -24.47 -10.83
N LEU A 116 -31.12 -23.19 -10.48
CA LEU A 116 -30.11 -22.80 -9.51
C LEU A 116 -30.35 -23.49 -8.16
N LYS A 117 -29.34 -24.18 -7.66
CA LYS A 117 -29.37 -24.73 -6.30
C LYS A 117 -28.54 -23.84 -5.38
N THR A 118 -29.18 -23.39 -4.31
CA THR A 118 -28.52 -22.57 -3.29
C THR A 118 -28.53 -23.26 -1.93
N SER A 119 -27.49 -23.01 -1.13
CA SER A 119 -27.46 -23.36 0.29
C SER A 119 -26.92 -22.16 1.07
N CYS A 120 -27.52 -21.87 2.22
CA CYS A 120 -27.16 -20.78 3.09
C CYS A 120 -26.92 -21.32 4.50
N MET A 121 -25.72 -21.09 5.04
CA MET A 121 -25.35 -21.63 6.34
C MET A 121 -24.65 -20.56 7.18
N GLU A 122 -25.09 -20.42 8.44
CA GLU A 122 -24.46 -19.52 9.40
C GLU A 122 -23.09 -20.08 9.84
N VAL A 123 -22.06 -19.26 9.74
CA VAL A 123 -20.68 -19.65 10.00
C VAL A 123 -20.12 -19.04 11.28
N CYS A 124 -20.43 -17.77 11.55
CA CYS A 124 -20.01 -17.11 12.77
C CYS A 124 -20.93 -15.96 13.15
N ARG A 125 -20.76 -15.48 14.39
CA ARG A 125 -21.46 -14.34 14.98
C ARG A 125 -20.44 -13.47 15.70
N LEU A 126 -20.44 -12.19 15.38
CA LEU A 126 -19.63 -11.17 16.05
C LEU A 126 -20.56 -10.38 16.98
N TRP A 127 -20.31 -10.47 18.27
CA TRP A 127 -21.13 -9.88 19.32
C TRP A 127 -20.46 -8.63 19.85
N LEU A 128 -21.22 -7.56 20.03
CA LEU A 128 -20.76 -6.31 20.62
C LEU A 128 -21.69 -5.90 21.77
N ASN A 129 -21.11 -5.37 22.83
CA ASN A 129 -21.86 -4.66 23.88
C ASN A 129 -21.83 -3.13 23.60
N ALA A 130 -22.51 -2.35 24.43
CA ALA A 130 -22.59 -0.90 24.30
C ALA A 130 -21.23 -0.19 24.48
N GLU A 131 -20.27 -0.81 25.14
CA GLU A 131 -18.91 -0.30 25.33
C GLU A 131 -17.96 -0.67 24.15
N GLY A 132 -18.48 -1.31 23.09
CA GLY A 132 -17.71 -1.68 21.92
C GLY A 132 -16.76 -2.89 22.11
N ARG A 133 -16.93 -3.66 23.18
CA ARG A 133 -16.21 -4.94 23.35
C ARG A 133 -16.76 -5.97 22.36
N ILE A 134 -15.86 -6.75 21.77
CA ILE A 134 -16.20 -7.79 20.78
C ILE A 134 -15.93 -9.17 21.35
N ALA A 135 -16.89 -10.08 21.17
CA ALA A 135 -16.70 -11.51 21.33
C ALA A 135 -17.21 -12.24 20.07
N VAL A 136 -16.73 -13.45 19.85
CA VAL A 136 -17.08 -14.24 18.67
C VAL A 136 -17.57 -15.61 19.04
N THR A 137 -18.65 -16.03 18.40
CA THR A 137 -19.06 -17.43 18.36
C THR A 137 -19.02 -17.93 16.94
N SER A 138 -18.45 -19.09 16.69
CA SER A 138 -18.33 -19.64 15.32
C SER A 138 -18.29 -21.16 15.32
N ARG A 139 -18.55 -21.71 14.13
CA ARG A 139 -18.18 -23.09 13.85
C ARG A 139 -16.66 -23.27 13.95
N ALA A 140 -16.20 -24.46 14.27
CA ALA A 140 -14.77 -24.78 14.17
C ALA A 140 -14.31 -24.61 12.71
N ARG A 141 -13.07 -24.13 12.56
CA ARG A 141 -12.44 -23.98 11.24
C ARG A 141 -11.37 -25.05 11.07
N THR A 142 -11.31 -25.60 9.88
CA THR A 142 -10.20 -26.40 9.43
C THR A 142 -9.33 -25.51 8.58
N LEU A 143 -8.13 -25.17 9.06
CA LEU A 143 -7.16 -24.39 8.31
C LEU A 143 -6.61 -25.27 7.18
N GLY A 144 -7.04 -25.01 5.96
CA GLY A 144 -6.41 -25.54 4.75
C GLY A 144 -5.55 -24.45 4.11
N TRP A 145 -4.49 -24.84 3.42
CA TRP A 145 -3.53 -23.91 2.80
C TRP A 145 -4.15 -22.89 1.85
N TYR A 146 -5.35 -23.14 1.31
CA TYR A 146 -5.95 -22.31 0.26
C TYR A 146 -7.42 -21.96 0.47
N VAL A 147 -8.13 -22.60 1.39
CA VAL A 147 -9.54 -22.31 1.62
C VAL A 147 -9.86 -22.47 3.10
N ASP A 148 -10.33 -21.38 3.69
CA ASP A 148 -10.95 -21.47 5.00
C ASP A 148 -12.24 -22.28 4.91
N SER A 149 -12.21 -23.44 5.51
CA SER A 149 -13.40 -24.28 5.61
C SER A 149 -13.90 -24.32 7.04
N PHE A 150 -15.18 -24.04 7.20
CA PHE A 150 -15.88 -24.27 8.45
C PHE A 150 -16.30 -25.72 8.55
N ASN A 151 -16.11 -26.33 9.71
CA ASN A 151 -16.57 -27.69 9.96
C ASN A 151 -18.08 -27.65 10.25
N TRP A 152 -18.86 -28.16 9.31
CA TRP A 152 -20.32 -28.14 9.34
C TRP A 152 -20.94 -29.03 10.42
N CYS A 153 -20.20 -29.97 10.93
CA CYS A 153 -20.62 -30.87 12.00
C CYS A 153 -20.45 -30.25 13.40
N THR A 154 -19.91 -29.03 13.52
CA THR A 154 -19.73 -28.34 14.81
C THR A 154 -20.81 -27.31 15.07
N GLY A 155 -21.11 -27.06 16.35
CA GLY A 155 -21.96 -25.94 16.78
C GLY A 155 -21.29 -24.58 16.55
N ILE A 156 -22.06 -23.52 16.79
CA ILE A 156 -21.56 -22.14 16.80
C ILE A 156 -21.24 -21.79 18.24
N ASP A 157 -20.01 -22.03 18.66
CA ASP A 157 -19.54 -21.89 20.04
C ASP A 157 -18.56 -20.73 20.21
N LEU A 158 -18.36 -20.29 21.43
CA LEU A 158 -17.44 -19.21 21.77
C LEU A 158 -16.00 -19.58 21.33
N LYS A 159 -15.33 -18.66 20.66
CA LYS A 159 -13.96 -18.78 20.13
C LYS A 159 -13.10 -17.59 20.51
N ILE A 160 -11.80 -17.71 20.31
CA ILE A 160 -10.88 -16.57 20.39
C ILE A 160 -11.07 -15.71 19.13
N LEU A 161 -11.15 -14.40 19.29
CA LEU A 161 -11.42 -13.47 18.20
C LEU A 161 -10.37 -13.57 17.07
N SER A 162 -9.09 -13.74 17.43
CA SER A 162 -7.99 -13.89 16.47
C SER A 162 -8.10 -15.11 15.57
N GLU A 163 -8.83 -16.17 15.99
CA GLU A 163 -9.02 -17.38 15.20
C GLU A 163 -10.03 -17.20 14.05
N VAL A 164 -10.86 -16.16 14.09
CA VAL A 164 -11.99 -15.99 13.17
C VAL A 164 -11.96 -14.67 12.40
N HIS A 165 -11.34 -13.65 12.97
CA HIS A 165 -11.49 -12.25 12.54
C HIS A 165 -10.99 -11.93 11.12
N TRP A 166 -9.94 -12.60 10.63
CA TRP A 166 -9.28 -12.24 9.36
C TRP A 166 -9.92 -12.88 8.12
N VAL A 167 -10.81 -13.84 8.30
CA VAL A 167 -11.39 -14.65 7.19
C VAL A 167 -12.54 -13.96 6.47
N ILE A 168 -13.24 -13.09 7.19
CA ILE A 168 -14.48 -12.49 6.71
C ILE A 168 -14.28 -10.97 6.70
N SER A 169 -13.50 -10.51 5.70
CA SER A 169 -13.17 -9.09 5.57
C SER A 169 -14.31 -8.28 4.97
N ASP A 170 -14.93 -8.77 3.92
CA ASP A 170 -15.95 -8.07 3.15
C ASP A 170 -17.23 -8.88 3.09
N THR A 171 -18.29 -8.36 3.66
CA THR A 171 -19.60 -8.99 3.60
C THR A 171 -20.66 -8.01 3.13
N TYR A 172 -21.52 -8.48 2.23
CA TYR A 172 -22.76 -7.79 1.96
C TYR A 172 -23.64 -7.78 3.21
N VAL A 173 -24.30 -6.69 3.49
CA VAL A 173 -25.20 -6.59 4.65
C VAL A 173 -26.64 -6.55 4.19
N TYR A 174 -27.48 -7.43 4.76
CA TYR A 174 -28.90 -7.42 4.50
C TYR A 174 -29.51 -6.08 4.96
N PRO A 175 -30.22 -5.34 4.09
CA PRO A 175 -30.61 -3.94 4.36
C PRO A 175 -31.60 -3.77 5.52
N ARG A 176 -32.41 -4.79 5.82
CA ARG A 176 -33.35 -4.74 6.95
C ARG A 176 -32.65 -5.21 8.22
N TYR A 177 -31.80 -4.35 8.77
CA TYR A 177 -31.03 -4.65 9.96
C TYR A 177 -31.55 -3.92 11.22
N LYS A 178 -31.25 -4.50 12.38
CA LYS A 178 -31.50 -3.90 13.70
C LYS A 178 -30.15 -3.59 14.37
N VAL A 179 -30.11 -2.41 15.01
CA VAL A 179 -28.90 -1.98 15.75
C VAL A 179 -29.28 -1.43 17.11
N LEU A 180 -28.35 -1.47 18.04
CA LEU A 180 -28.49 -0.85 19.36
C LEU A 180 -28.91 0.62 19.27
N PRO A 181 -29.66 1.16 20.25
CA PRO A 181 -30.02 2.58 20.28
C PRO A 181 -28.81 3.51 20.19
N GLU A 182 -27.66 3.15 20.80
CA GLU A 182 -26.39 3.87 20.77
C GLU A 182 -25.86 3.99 19.35
N LEU A 183 -25.79 2.88 18.62
CA LEU A 183 -25.33 2.87 17.21
C LEU A 183 -26.23 3.71 16.32
N ARG A 184 -27.56 3.64 16.55
CA ARG A 184 -28.53 4.45 15.81
C ARG A 184 -28.33 5.94 16.09
N ARG A 185 -28.09 6.32 17.35
CA ARG A 185 -27.83 7.69 17.81
C ARG A 185 -26.52 8.21 17.21
N ASN A 186 -25.49 7.34 17.08
CA ASN A 186 -24.19 7.65 16.49
C ASN A 186 -24.19 7.63 14.95
N GLY A 187 -25.37 7.60 14.34
CA GLY A 187 -25.53 7.83 12.90
C GLY A 187 -25.67 6.56 12.06
N MET A 188 -25.67 5.36 12.64
CA MET A 188 -25.86 4.11 11.89
C MET A 188 -27.32 3.94 11.46
N LYS A 189 -27.68 4.62 10.36
CA LYS A 189 -29.03 4.63 9.77
C LYS A 189 -28.93 4.54 8.25
N GLY A 190 -29.79 3.72 7.62
CA GLY A 190 -29.85 3.62 6.16
C GLY A 190 -28.66 2.88 5.56
N ARG A 191 -28.03 3.47 4.51
CA ARG A 191 -26.90 2.84 3.80
C ARG A 191 -25.65 2.83 4.67
N LEU A 192 -24.98 1.71 4.72
CA LEU A 192 -23.68 1.57 5.36
C LEU A 192 -22.54 1.98 4.39
N PRO A 193 -21.37 2.35 4.92
CA PRO A 193 -20.19 2.60 4.09
C PRO A 193 -19.80 1.35 3.30
N ASP A 194 -19.57 1.49 1.99
CA ASP A 194 -19.11 0.41 1.14
C ASP A 194 -17.68 -0.02 1.55
N GLY A 195 -17.37 -1.31 1.48
CA GLY A 195 -16.06 -1.86 1.84
C GLY A 195 -15.72 -1.81 3.34
N CYS A 196 -16.67 -1.43 4.20
CA CYS A 196 -16.45 -1.35 5.63
C CYS A 196 -17.00 -2.60 6.35
N HIS A 197 -16.15 -3.27 7.13
CA HIS A 197 -16.57 -4.43 7.92
C HIS A 197 -17.56 -4.01 9.02
N PRO A 198 -18.79 -4.56 9.08
CA PRO A 198 -19.83 -4.08 9.96
C PRO A 198 -19.45 -4.07 11.45
N ALA A 199 -18.81 -5.13 11.96
CA ALA A 199 -18.42 -5.17 13.36
C ALA A 199 -17.34 -4.14 13.71
N ARG A 200 -16.40 -3.85 12.77
CA ARG A 200 -15.40 -2.79 12.95
C ARG A 200 -16.06 -1.42 12.96
N LEU A 201 -17.00 -1.18 12.04
CA LEU A 201 -17.79 0.05 11.99
C LEU A 201 -18.56 0.26 13.30
N MET A 202 -19.30 -0.77 13.75
CA MET A 202 -20.07 -0.70 14.98
C MET A 202 -19.19 -0.43 16.19
N LYS A 203 -18.04 -1.12 16.31
CA LYS A 203 -17.08 -0.84 17.37
C LYS A 203 -16.59 0.60 17.30
N ALA A 204 -16.14 1.06 16.14
CA ALA A 204 -15.63 2.42 15.97
C ALA A 204 -16.69 3.48 16.33
N LEU A 205 -17.95 3.29 15.92
CA LEU A 205 -19.06 4.19 16.29
C LEU A 205 -19.37 4.22 17.79
N LEU A 206 -19.05 3.15 18.52
CA LEU A 206 -19.25 3.08 19.98
C LEU A 206 -18.05 3.61 20.77
N THR A 207 -16.86 3.65 20.17
CA THR A 207 -15.62 3.95 20.91
C THR A 207 -14.92 5.21 20.44
N ASP A 208 -15.26 5.79 19.27
CA ASP A 208 -14.60 6.96 18.69
C ASP A 208 -15.63 7.99 18.18
N SER A 209 -15.74 9.11 18.88
CA SER A 209 -16.65 10.21 18.53
C SER A 209 -16.31 10.88 17.18
N ARG A 210 -15.08 10.71 16.66
CA ARG A 210 -14.65 11.24 15.37
C ARG A 210 -15.35 10.48 14.24
N ILE A 211 -15.44 9.15 14.36
CA ILE A 211 -16.16 8.30 13.40
C ILE A 211 -17.66 8.60 13.45
N GLU A 212 -18.23 8.84 14.66
CA GLU A 212 -19.60 9.29 14.83
C GLU A 212 -19.85 10.62 14.07
N THR A 213 -18.93 11.58 14.20
CA THR A 213 -19.02 12.88 13.51
C THR A 213 -19.05 12.70 11.99
N MET A 214 -18.15 11.88 11.44
CA MET A 214 -18.10 11.56 10.01
C MET A 214 -19.39 10.86 9.55
N MET A 215 -19.88 9.91 10.33
CA MET A 215 -21.10 9.16 10.01
C MET A 215 -22.34 10.06 9.99
N LYS A 216 -22.46 10.99 10.96
CA LYS A 216 -23.54 11.98 11.03
C LYS A 216 -23.47 13.01 9.89
N SER A 217 -22.28 13.38 9.44
CA SER A 217 -22.08 14.24 8.27
C SER A 217 -22.31 13.54 6.93
N LYS A 218 -22.62 12.23 6.95
CA LYS A 218 -22.81 11.38 5.76
C LYS A 218 -21.57 11.28 4.87
N ASP A 219 -20.40 11.42 5.44
CA ASP A 219 -19.12 11.20 4.75
C ASP A 219 -18.73 9.73 4.84
N LEU A 220 -19.46 8.89 4.10
CA LEU A 220 -19.32 7.44 4.16
C LEU A 220 -17.97 6.94 3.64
N GLN A 221 -17.32 7.69 2.74
CA GLN A 221 -15.97 7.36 2.26
C GLN A 221 -14.92 7.58 3.35
N ALA A 222 -14.99 8.71 4.06
CA ALA A 222 -14.14 8.96 5.22
C ALA A 222 -14.32 7.87 6.29
N VAL A 223 -15.56 7.52 6.62
CA VAL A 223 -15.86 6.46 7.59
C VAL A 223 -15.22 5.14 7.16
N ALA A 224 -15.42 4.70 5.91
CA ALA A 224 -14.84 3.46 5.39
C ALA A 224 -13.31 3.44 5.48
N TYR A 225 -12.69 4.56 5.11
CA TYR A 225 -11.23 4.70 5.15
C TYR A 225 -10.69 4.65 6.58
N PHE A 226 -11.18 5.53 7.46
CA PHE A 226 -10.62 5.71 8.80
C PHE A 226 -10.96 4.58 9.77
N VAL A 227 -12.09 3.88 9.61
CA VAL A 227 -12.39 2.66 10.38
C VAL A 227 -11.36 1.56 10.10
N SER A 228 -10.83 1.49 8.89
CA SER A 228 -9.79 0.53 8.52
C SER A 228 -8.37 1.01 8.87
N ARG A 229 -8.17 2.32 9.08
CA ARG A 229 -6.86 2.96 9.33
C ARG A 229 -6.94 3.96 10.49
N PRO A 230 -7.07 3.49 11.73
CA PRO A 230 -7.22 4.39 12.90
C PRO A 230 -6.01 5.30 13.13
N LEU A 231 -4.78 4.86 12.82
CA LEU A 231 -3.57 5.70 12.94
C LEU A 231 -3.61 6.91 11.99
N ASP A 232 -4.19 6.75 10.80
CA ASP A 232 -4.37 7.86 9.86
C ASP A 232 -5.39 8.87 10.41
N LEU A 233 -6.41 8.39 11.12
CA LEU A 233 -7.39 9.25 11.79
C LEU A 233 -6.73 10.09 12.88
N ASP A 234 -5.84 9.52 13.67
CA ASP A 234 -5.12 10.24 14.72
C ASP A 234 -4.28 11.38 14.14
N THR A 235 -3.58 11.11 13.05
CA THR A 235 -2.73 12.09 12.37
C THR A 235 -3.55 13.17 11.64
N CYS A 236 -4.60 12.76 10.91
CA CYS A 236 -5.29 13.65 9.97
C CYS A 236 -6.55 14.31 10.54
N TRP A 237 -6.95 14.02 11.79
CA TRP A 237 -8.23 14.50 12.35
C TRP A 237 -8.38 16.01 12.34
N GLN A 238 -7.33 16.76 12.67
CA GLN A 238 -7.41 18.22 12.70
C GLN A 238 -7.62 18.78 11.28
N SER A 239 -6.87 18.27 10.31
CA SER A 239 -7.02 18.62 8.90
C SER A 239 -8.40 18.22 8.35
N TYR A 240 -8.93 17.07 8.77
CA TYR A 240 -10.29 16.65 8.41
C TYR A 240 -11.35 17.64 8.90
N LYS A 241 -11.23 18.16 10.12
CA LYS A 241 -12.16 19.19 10.62
C LYS A 241 -12.13 20.47 9.77
N VAL A 242 -10.95 20.85 9.28
CA VAL A 242 -10.81 21.99 8.37
C VAL A 242 -11.49 21.67 7.03
N ALA A 243 -11.17 20.53 6.43
CA ALA A 243 -11.77 20.09 5.18
C ALA A 243 -13.31 20.04 5.26
N ALA A 244 -13.83 19.46 6.33
CA ALA A 244 -15.28 19.37 6.56
C ALA A 244 -15.97 20.76 6.68
N ARG A 245 -15.35 21.74 7.38
CA ARG A 245 -15.87 23.13 7.48
C ARG A 245 -15.90 23.83 6.12
N HIS A 246 -14.94 23.52 5.24
CA HIS A 246 -14.87 24.07 3.89
C HIS A 246 -15.61 23.24 2.86
N HIS A 247 -16.45 22.28 3.31
CA HIS A 247 -17.19 21.37 2.42
C HIS A 247 -16.32 20.60 1.43
N TYR A 248 -15.03 20.46 1.74
CA TYR A 248 -14.11 19.71 0.92
C TYR A 248 -14.17 18.22 1.27
N ARG A 249 -14.36 17.38 0.26
CA ARG A 249 -14.33 15.92 0.35
C ARG A 249 -13.29 15.38 -0.61
N PRO A 250 -12.19 14.82 -0.11
CA PRO A 250 -11.19 14.19 -0.95
C PRO A 250 -11.79 13.10 -1.84
N SER A 251 -11.35 13.03 -3.08
CA SER A 251 -11.70 11.92 -3.98
C SER A 251 -11.04 10.60 -3.56
N ASP A 252 -9.91 10.68 -2.87
CA ASP A 252 -9.16 9.57 -2.28
C ASP A 252 -8.60 10.00 -0.92
N TYR A 253 -9.11 9.39 0.16
CA TYR A 253 -8.65 9.67 1.53
C TYR A 253 -7.23 9.17 1.80
N GLY A 254 -6.77 8.12 1.11
CA GLY A 254 -5.40 7.63 1.23
C GLY A 254 -4.40 8.67 0.74
N LEU A 255 -4.59 9.10 -0.51
CA LEU A 255 -3.76 10.13 -1.13
C LEU A 255 -3.83 11.45 -0.36
N TRP A 256 -5.00 11.80 0.19
CA TRP A 256 -5.18 13.00 0.99
C TRP A 256 -4.41 12.94 2.32
N CYS A 257 -4.48 11.83 3.05
CA CYS A 257 -3.72 11.64 4.28
C CYS A 257 -2.21 11.67 4.03
N ASP A 258 -1.75 11.08 2.92
CA ASP A 258 -0.35 11.16 2.51
C ASP A 258 0.05 12.61 2.19
N THR A 259 -0.83 13.37 1.54
CA THR A 259 -0.59 14.80 1.27
C THR A 259 -0.49 15.60 2.58
N VAL A 260 -1.36 15.35 3.56
CA VAL A 260 -1.31 16.00 4.88
C VAL A 260 0.02 15.72 5.59
N ARG A 261 0.50 14.48 5.55
CA ARG A 261 1.82 14.11 6.11
C ARG A 261 2.98 14.82 5.37
N LEU A 262 2.90 14.92 4.05
CA LEU A 262 3.90 15.65 3.26
C LEU A 262 3.92 17.13 3.61
N LEU A 263 2.75 17.75 3.82
CA LEU A 263 2.64 19.13 4.27
C LEU A 263 3.32 19.33 5.62
N GLU A 264 3.07 18.44 6.59
CA GLU A 264 3.70 18.48 7.90
C GLU A 264 5.23 18.33 7.80
N GLN A 265 5.72 17.38 6.99
CA GLN A 265 7.15 17.19 6.73
C GLN A 265 7.79 18.40 6.03
N CYS A 266 7.01 19.16 5.29
CA CYS A 266 7.43 20.43 4.65
C CYS A 266 7.15 21.67 5.52
N GLU A 267 6.83 21.48 6.81
CA GLU A 267 6.57 22.55 7.78
C GLU A 267 5.43 23.50 7.36
N LYS A 268 4.39 22.94 6.73
CA LYS A 268 3.20 23.69 6.35
C LYS A 268 2.11 23.55 7.40
N ASP A 269 1.33 24.61 7.55
CA ASP A 269 0.19 24.61 8.47
C ASP A 269 -0.93 23.70 7.96
N ILE A 270 -1.05 22.53 8.58
CA ILE A 270 -2.08 21.53 8.27
C ILE A 270 -3.48 21.91 8.78
N HIS A 271 -3.62 23.07 9.43
CA HIS A 271 -4.91 23.66 9.84
C HIS A 271 -5.41 24.72 8.85
N ASN A 272 -4.68 24.97 7.78
CA ASN A 272 -5.02 25.97 6.77
C ASN A 272 -5.66 25.31 5.56
N ALA A 273 -6.91 25.73 5.24
CA ALA A 273 -7.68 25.20 4.11
C ALA A 273 -6.94 25.32 2.76
N LYS A 274 -6.10 26.38 2.59
CA LYS A 274 -5.27 26.55 1.38
C LYS A 274 -4.44 25.30 1.06
N TYR A 275 -3.96 24.62 2.10
CA TYR A 275 -3.09 23.45 1.93
C TYR A 275 -3.88 22.13 1.96
N VAL A 276 -4.83 22.00 2.91
CA VAL A 276 -5.53 20.73 3.14
C VAL A 276 -6.75 20.50 2.23
N CYS A 277 -7.19 21.54 1.49
CA CYS A 277 -8.31 21.49 0.55
C CYS A 277 -7.87 21.83 -0.89
N PRO A 278 -6.92 21.10 -1.49
CA PRO A 278 -6.45 21.42 -2.83
C PRO A 278 -7.52 21.15 -3.89
N ILE A 279 -7.57 21.96 -4.94
CA ILE A 279 -8.47 21.76 -6.08
C ILE A 279 -8.12 20.46 -6.81
N ASP A 280 -6.83 20.24 -7.05
CA ASP A 280 -6.28 19.00 -7.60
C ASP A 280 -5.42 18.31 -6.53
N LEU A 281 -5.97 17.25 -5.95
CA LEU A 281 -5.32 16.50 -4.89
C LEU A 281 -4.04 15.80 -5.39
N LYS A 282 -4.07 15.25 -6.61
CA LYS A 282 -2.91 14.55 -7.14
C LYS A 282 -1.77 15.51 -7.44
N ALA A 283 -2.03 16.62 -8.09
CA ALA A 283 -1.03 17.64 -8.37
C ALA A 283 -0.44 18.22 -7.08
N ALA A 284 -1.27 18.44 -6.05
CA ALA A 284 -0.80 18.90 -4.74
C ALA A 284 0.10 17.87 -4.07
N HIS A 285 -0.28 16.59 -4.07
CA HIS A 285 0.54 15.50 -3.53
C HIS A 285 1.91 15.44 -4.22
N ASP A 286 1.93 15.40 -5.54
CA ASP A 286 3.16 15.27 -6.34
C ASP A 286 4.10 16.47 -6.11
N HIS A 287 3.53 17.68 -6.01
CA HIS A 287 4.27 18.90 -5.71
C HIS A 287 4.98 18.85 -4.31
N TRP A 288 4.26 18.41 -3.28
CA TRP A 288 4.84 18.35 -1.92
C TRP A 288 5.81 17.19 -1.78
N LEU A 289 5.58 16.08 -2.48
CA LEU A 289 6.51 14.95 -2.56
C LEU A 289 7.86 15.38 -3.18
N ASP A 290 7.82 16.12 -4.30
CA ASP A 290 9.03 16.66 -4.95
C ASP A 290 9.78 17.63 -4.01
N LYS A 291 9.07 18.56 -3.37
CA LYS A 291 9.68 19.48 -2.40
C LYS A 291 10.38 18.78 -1.25
N ARG A 292 9.70 17.76 -0.65
CA ARG A 292 10.31 16.96 0.43
C ARG A 292 11.57 16.24 -0.05
N ASN A 293 11.52 15.64 -1.24
CA ASN A 293 12.65 14.90 -1.80
C ASN A 293 13.84 15.81 -2.06
N LYS A 294 13.63 16.99 -2.65
CA LYS A 294 14.68 18.01 -2.87
C LYS A 294 15.27 18.50 -1.55
N ALA A 295 14.46 18.73 -0.53
CA ALA A 295 14.95 19.14 0.78
C ALA A 295 15.76 18.03 1.48
N ALA A 296 15.33 16.76 1.33
CA ALA A 296 16.05 15.62 1.88
C ALA A 296 17.40 15.40 1.18
N GLU A 297 17.43 15.54 -0.15
CA GLU A 297 18.66 15.44 -0.95
C GLU A 297 19.66 16.54 -0.57
N LYS A 298 19.20 17.79 -0.46
CA LYS A 298 20.03 18.91 -0.01
C LYS A 298 20.64 18.66 1.38
N ARG A 299 19.84 18.15 2.33
CA ARG A 299 20.34 17.81 3.68
C ARG A 299 21.39 16.72 3.62
N ARG A 300 21.14 15.63 2.85
CA ARG A 300 22.11 14.54 2.69
C ARG A 300 23.43 15.04 2.09
N SER A 301 23.35 15.87 1.06
CA SER A 301 24.54 16.48 0.44
C SER A 301 25.32 17.36 1.43
N GLN A 302 24.63 18.18 2.24
CA GLN A 302 25.26 19.00 3.27
C GLN A 302 25.90 18.17 4.38
N GLU A 303 25.22 17.14 4.88
CA GLU A 303 25.76 16.23 5.90
C GLU A 303 26.98 15.48 5.38
N GLN A 304 26.95 15.05 4.13
CA GLN A 304 28.09 14.36 3.50
C GLN A 304 29.30 15.30 3.37
N MET A 305 29.06 16.55 2.94
CA MET A 305 30.11 17.56 2.88
C MET A 305 30.72 17.86 4.25
N LEU A 306 29.90 17.98 5.29
CA LEU A 306 30.39 18.20 6.66
C LEU A 306 31.25 17.02 7.15
N ARG A 307 30.84 15.78 6.86
CA ARG A 307 31.62 14.58 7.19
C ARG A 307 32.96 14.55 6.42
N ALA A 308 32.91 14.92 5.14
CA ALA A 308 34.11 14.97 4.31
C ALA A 308 35.09 16.03 4.82
N LYS A 309 34.61 17.24 5.16
CA LYS A 309 35.44 18.29 5.75
C LYS A 309 36.06 17.92 7.10
N ALA A 310 35.36 17.13 7.91
CA ALA A 310 35.95 16.61 9.16
C ALA A 310 37.18 15.70 8.90
N LYS A 311 37.28 15.09 7.71
CA LYS A 311 38.45 14.26 7.29
C LYS A 311 39.48 15.05 6.50
N GLU A 312 39.30 16.31 6.26
CA GLU A 312 40.13 17.16 5.43
C GLU A 312 41.60 17.22 5.92
N THR A 313 41.78 17.39 7.25
CA THR A 313 43.12 17.41 7.87
C THR A 313 43.87 16.11 7.63
N ASP A 314 43.20 14.97 7.76
CA ASP A 314 43.77 13.67 7.51
C ASP A 314 44.12 13.49 6.02
N PHE A 315 43.23 13.93 5.12
CA PHE A 315 43.45 13.93 3.69
C PHE A 315 44.70 14.74 3.30
N TYR A 316 44.82 15.97 3.81
CA TYR A 316 45.99 16.80 3.56
C TYR A 316 47.26 16.16 4.10
N ARG A 317 47.25 15.62 5.33
CA ARG A 317 48.40 14.93 5.90
C ARG A 317 48.88 13.77 5.05
N GLU A 318 47.94 12.98 4.51
CA GLU A 318 48.25 11.79 3.74
C GLU A 318 48.59 12.07 2.26
N LYS A 319 47.94 13.08 1.66
CA LYS A 319 47.94 13.27 0.20
C LYS A 319 48.65 14.52 -0.29
N SER A 320 48.92 15.52 0.55
CA SER A 320 49.49 16.81 0.11
C SER A 320 50.83 16.66 -0.63
N ARG A 321 51.60 15.62 -0.34
CA ARG A 321 52.86 15.33 -1.05
C ARG A 321 52.69 15.01 -2.54
N TYR A 322 51.48 14.66 -2.98
CA TYR A 322 51.15 14.39 -4.37
C TYR A 322 50.55 15.58 -5.09
N PHE A 323 50.17 16.62 -4.36
CA PHE A 323 49.53 17.80 -4.94
C PHE A 323 50.54 18.52 -5.88
N GLY A 324 49.98 19.09 -6.95
CA GLY A 324 50.80 19.73 -7.98
C GLY A 324 51.49 18.75 -8.97
N ILE A 325 51.32 17.42 -8.81
CA ILE A 325 51.73 16.50 -9.87
C ILE A 325 50.74 16.64 -11.03
N VAL A 326 51.23 17.17 -12.14
CA VAL A 326 50.50 17.29 -13.40
C VAL A 326 51.20 16.44 -14.46
N ILE A 327 50.46 15.65 -15.18
CA ILE A 327 50.90 14.81 -16.31
C ILE A 327 50.13 15.31 -17.52
N SER A 328 50.80 15.71 -18.57
CA SER A 328 50.16 16.22 -19.77
C SER A 328 50.79 15.69 -21.03
N ASP A 329 50.02 15.64 -22.08
CA ASP A 329 50.47 15.54 -23.46
C ASP A 329 49.85 16.66 -24.30
N ASP A 330 49.87 16.51 -25.63
CA ASP A 330 49.38 17.56 -26.53
C ASP A 330 47.86 17.87 -26.36
N ASP A 331 47.06 16.94 -25.84
CA ASP A 331 45.59 17.05 -25.80
C ASP A 331 44.98 16.86 -24.43
N ILE A 332 45.71 16.24 -23.48
CA ILE A 332 45.14 15.82 -22.19
C ILE A 332 46.04 16.36 -21.08
N GLU A 333 45.41 16.92 -20.05
CA GLU A 333 46.05 17.28 -18.79
C GLU A 333 45.46 16.44 -17.65
N ILE A 334 46.27 15.80 -16.85
CA ILE A 334 45.86 14.93 -15.74
C ILE A 334 46.51 15.47 -14.46
N SER A 335 45.69 15.89 -13.50
CA SER A 335 46.11 16.45 -12.23
C SER A 335 45.55 15.70 -11.05
N VAL A 336 46.27 15.71 -9.92
CA VAL A 336 45.78 15.12 -8.66
C VAL A 336 44.62 15.98 -8.10
N LEU A 337 43.56 15.33 -7.64
CA LEU A 337 42.51 16.02 -6.89
C LEU A 337 43.05 16.42 -5.52
N ASP A 338 43.14 17.72 -5.26
CA ASP A 338 43.86 18.32 -4.12
C ASP A 338 42.98 18.81 -2.98
N SER A 339 41.66 18.75 -3.12
CA SER A 339 40.69 19.23 -2.14
C SER A 339 39.43 18.40 -2.10
N ILE A 340 38.75 18.39 -0.96
CA ILE A 340 37.44 17.73 -0.78
C ILE A 340 36.41 18.27 -1.78
N GLU A 341 36.44 19.57 -2.03
CA GLU A 341 35.60 20.24 -3.01
C GLU A 341 35.90 19.75 -4.45
N ALA A 342 37.15 19.47 -4.77
CA ALA A 342 37.53 18.91 -6.07
C ALA A 342 36.91 17.51 -6.27
N PHE A 343 36.90 16.64 -5.25
CA PHE A 343 36.22 15.34 -5.30
C PHE A 343 34.71 15.49 -5.50
N GLN A 344 34.08 16.46 -4.85
CA GLN A 344 32.64 16.71 -5.04
C GLN A 344 32.34 17.20 -6.46
N ALA A 345 33.13 18.16 -6.95
CA ALA A 345 33.00 18.69 -8.30
C ALA A 345 33.20 17.59 -9.36
N GLU A 346 34.20 16.72 -9.18
CA GLU A 346 34.50 15.60 -10.04
C GLU A 346 33.32 14.62 -10.12
N GLY A 347 32.83 14.15 -8.97
CA GLY A 347 31.70 13.21 -8.90
C GLY A 347 30.41 13.81 -9.47
N SER A 348 30.16 15.11 -9.27
CA SER A 348 29.00 15.79 -9.82
C SER A 348 29.09 15.96 -11.34
N SER A 349 30.25 16.26 -11.87
CA SER A 349 30.49 16.50 -13.31
C SER A 349 30.42 15.21 -14.12
N LEU A 350 31.03 14.14 -13.62
CA LEU A 350 31.09 12.85 -14.31
C LEU A 350 30.01 11.86 -13.88
N HIS A 351 29.07 12.27 -13.01
CA HIS A 351 27.96 11.45 -12.51
C HIS A 351 28.40 10.08 -11.98
N HIS A 352 29.45 10.07 -11.14
CA HIS A 352 29.93 8.86 -10.47
C HIS A 352 30.23 9.10 -8.99
N CYS A 353 30.46 8.04 -8.23
CA CYS A 353 30.43 8.05 -6.77
C CYS A 353 31.78 8.33 -6.09
N VAL A 354 32.75 8.98 -6.76
CA VAL A 354 34.10 9.21 -6.21
C VAL A 354 34.07 9.97 -4.87
N PHE A 355 33.20 10.97 -4.74
CA PHE A 355 32.98 11.71 -3.48
C PHE A 355 32.13 10.91 -2.50
N GLN A 356 31.00 10.33 -2.95
CA GLN A 356 30.07 9.56 -2.11
C GLN A 356 30.71 8.31 -1.51
N CYS A 357 31.61 7.66 -2.24
CA CYS A 357 32.36 6.49 -1.80
C CYS A 357 33.68 6.85 -1.08
N GLU A 358 33.86 8.12 -0.70
CA GLU A 358 34.98 8.61 0.12
C GLU A 358 36.37 8.24 -0.44
N TYR A 359 36.59 8.33 -1.75
CA TYR A 359 37.86 8.00 -2.36
C TYR A 359 39.01 8.84 -1.82
N TYR A 360 38.76 10.04 -1.33
CA TYR A 360 39.72 10.89 -0.62
C TYR A 360 40.28 10.24 0.66
N ALA A 361 39.57 9.29 1.26
CA ALA A 361 40.02 8.59 2.47
C ALA A 361 40.79 7.27 2.17
N LYS A 362 40.91 6.86 0.90
CA LYS A 362 41.68 5.65 0.54
C LYS A 362 43.15 5.89 0.73
N VAL A 363 43.79 5.15 1.66
CA VAL A 363 45.23 5.32 1.99
C VAL A 363 46.13 4.98 0.81
N ASP A 364 45.87 3.85 0.12
CA ASP A 364 46.69 3.32 -0.97
C ASP A 364 46.44 3.98 -2.34
N SER A 365 45.45 4.88 -2.45
CA SER A 365 45.07 5.44 -3.75
C SER A 365 45.35 6.92 -3.86
N VAL A 366 45.87 7.37 -4.99
CA VAL A 366 45.85 8.76 -5.43
C VAL A 366 44.84 8.91 -6.54
N ILE A 367 43.98 9.91 -6.43
CA ILE A 367 42.90 10.14 -7.38
C ILE A 367 43.24 11.37 -8.24
N LEU A 368 43.12 11.16 -9.55
CA LEU A 368 43.43 12.20 -10.52
C LEU A 368 42.22 12.49 -11.41
N SER A 369 42.15 13.69 -11.92
CA SER A 369 41.16 14.13 -12.92
C SER A 369 41.88 14.39 -14.24
N ALA A 370 41.41 13.78 -15.32
CA ALA A 370 41.87 14.04 -16.68
C ALA A 370 40.97 15.05 -17.37
N HIS A 371 41.56 16.06 -18.01
CA HIS A 371 40.87 17.14 -18.70
C HIS A 371 41.34 17.24 -20.16
N ASP A 372 40.47 17.75 -21.05
CA ASP A 372 40.83 18.11 -22.41
C ASP A 372 41.45 19.53 -22.46
N ARG A 373 41.87 19.96 -23.64
CA ARG A 373 42.43 21.32 -23.87
C ARG A 373 41.48 22.46 -23.51
N GLN A 374 40.17 22.22 -23.46
CA GLN A 374 39.16 23.19 -23.06
C GLN A 374 38.89 23.19 -21.55
N GLY A 375 39.55 22.28 -20.79
CA GLY A 375 39.35 22.11 -19.37
C GLY A 375 38.12 21.26 -18.98
N ASN A 376 37.47 20.57 -19.94
CA ASN A 376 36.38 19.67 -19.63
C ASN A 376 36.91 18.35 -19.05
N ARG A 377 36.26 17.83 -18.02
CA ARG A 377 36.60 16.55 -17.41
C ARG A 377 36.32 15.38 -18.36
N ILE A 378 37.30 14.50 -18.51
CA ILE A 378 37.22 13.33 -19.38
C ILE A 378 37.01 12.06 -18.53
N GLU A 379 37.96 11.76 -17.64
CA GLU A 379 37.93 10.58 -16.77
C GLU A 379 38.54 10.89 -15.40
N THR A 380 38.03 10.20 -14.37
CA THR A 380 38.64 10.14 -13.05
C THR A 380 39.49 8.88 -12.98
N VAL A 381 40.75 9.01 -12.56
CA VAL A 381 41.74 7.93 -12.51
C VAL A 381 42.05 7.60 -11.05
N GLU A 382 42.03 6.33 -10.69
CA GLU A 382 42.52 5.81 -9.42
C GLU A 382 43.88 5.12 -9.63
N PHE A 383 44.94 5.69 -9.06
CA PHE A 383 46.26 5.13 -9.07
C PHE A 383 46.56 4.47 -7.74
N SER A 384 46.95 3.18 -7.74
CA SER A 384 47.37 2.45 -6.54
C SER A 384 48.85 2.67 -6.25
N LEU A 385 49.16 3.16 -5.06
CA LEU A 385 50.51 3.37 -4.60
C LEU A 385 51.27 2.07 -4.31
N SER A 386 50.56 1.02 -3.89
CA SER A 386 51.20 -0.30 -3.62
C SER A 386 51.49 -1.06 -4.89
N GLN A 387 50.59 -0.95 -5.90
CA GLN A 387 50.75 -1.64 -7.18
C GLN A 387 51.60 -0.85 -8.21
N GLY A 388 51.78 0.45 -7.99
CA GLY A 388 52.49 1.35 -8.90
C GLY A 388 51.83 1.51 -10.27
N LYS A 389 50.48 1.39 -10.34
CA LYS A 389 49.74 1.46 -11.59
C LYS A 389 48.30 1.96 -11.40
N VAL A 390 47.67 2.36 -12.50
CA VAL A 390 46.25 2.65 -12.55
C VAL A 390 45.46 1.37 -12.30
N ILE A 391 44.52 1.42 -11.37
CA ILE A 391 43.57 0.31 -11.07
C ILE A 391 42.19 0.57 -11.60
N GLN A 392 41.83 1.85 -11.80
CA GLN A 392 40.57 2.24 -12.40
C GLN A 392 40.70 3.60 -13.10
N SER A 393 40.07 3.74 -14.26
CA SER A 393 39.81 5.03 -14.92
C SER A 393 38.39 5.03 -15.49
N ARG A 394 37.60 6.07 -15.20
CA ARG A 394 36.19 6.13 -15.61
C ARG A 394 35.79 7.55 -15.93
N GLY A 395 35.07 7.69 -17.04
CA GLY A 395 34.40 8.92 -17.46
C GLY A 395 32.95 9.02 -17.04
N LEU A 396 32.18 9.79 -17.79
CA LEU A 396 30.76 10.07 -17.53
C LEU A 396 29.95 8.77 -17.31
N CYS A 397 29.21 8.72 -16.21
CA CYS A 397 28.39 7.57 -15.81
C CYS A 397 29.18 6.24 -15.76
N ASN A 398 30.43 6.28 -15.33
CA ASN A 398 31.37 5.15 -15.26
C ASN A 398 31.68 4.48 -16.62
N SER A 399 31.51 5.17 -17.73
CA SER A 399 31.90 4.69 -19.06
C SER A 399 33.40 4.86 -19.30
N ASN A 400 33.98 4.12 -20.25
CA ASN A 400 35.27 4.42 -20.80
C ASN A 400 35.09 5.41 -21.96
N THR A 401 35.99 6.40 -22.03
CA THR A 401 35.98 7.38 -23.12
C THR A 401 36.93 6.90 -24.24
N GLU A 402 36.93 7.59 -25.37
CA GLU A 402 37.91 7.36 -26.48
C GLU A 402 39.37 7.60 -26.04
N TYR A 403 39.57 8.39 -24.97
CA TYR A 403 40.88 8.70 -24.40
C TYR A 403 41.32 7.69 -23.35
N HIS A 404 40.55 6.69 -23.02
CA HIS A 404 40.77 5.78 -21.89
C HIS A 404 42.18 5.14 -21.88
N ASP A 405 42.53 4.46 -22.94
CA ASP A 405 43.82 3.76 -23.04
C ASP A 405 45.01 4.73 -23.00
N ARG A 406 44.84 5.92 -23.60
CA ARG A 406 45.84 6.99 -23.59
C ARG A 406 46.03 7.56 -22.18
N ILE A 407 44.92 7.85 -21.45
CA ILE A 407 44.95 8.33 -20.06
C ILE A 407 45.65 7.31 -19.16
N VAL A 408 45.25 6.04 -19.24
CA VAL A 408 45.87 4.95 -18.46
C VAL A 408 47.37 4.79 -18.79
N GLY A 409 47.71 4.85 -20.06
CA GLY A 409 49.09 4.79 -20.54
C GLY A 409 49.97 5.93 -20.02
N LEU A 410 49.47 7.19 -20.11
CA LEU A 410 50.14 8.39 -19.62
C LEU A 410 50.40 8.34 -18.11
N VAL A 411 49.40 7.95 -17.31
CA VAL A 411 49.54 7.85 -15.84
C VAL A 411 50.55 6.75 -15.48
N ASN A 412 50.44 5.58 -16.10
CA ASN A 412 51.39 4.45 -15.85
C ASN A 412 52.82 4.77 -16.26
N ALA A 413 53.03 5.47 -17.37
CA ALA A 413 54.36 5.91 -17.79
C ALA A 413 55.01 6.90 -16.82
N ASN A 414 54.20 7.67 -16.09
CA ASN A 414 54.62 8.63 -15.07
C ASN A 414 54.50 8.12 -13.63
N ALA A 415 54.31 6.80 -13.43
CA ALA A 415 54.09 6.19 -12.11
C ALA A 415 55.23 6.49 -11.12
N TYR A 416 56.47 6.63 -11.60
CA TYR A 416 57.60 6.96 -10.78
C TYR A 416 57.45 8.24 -9.99
N ARG A 417 56.74 9.25 -10.51
CA ARG A 417 56.49 10.55 -9.83
C ARG A 417 55.68 10.37 -8.55
N PHE A 418 54.73 9.46 -8.52
CA PHE A 418 53.93 9.15 -7.32
C PHE A 418 54.70 8.29 -6.34
N LEU A 419 55.54 7.36 -6.83
CA LEU A 419 56.35 6.47 -5.99
C LEU A 419 57.49 7.21 -5.30
N GLU A 420 58.17 8.13 -5.99
CA GLU A 420 59.18 9.02 -5.42
C GLU A 420 58.60 9.94 -4.36
N ALA A 421 57.44 10.57 -4.63
CA ALA A 421 56.76 11.40 -3.66
C ALA A 421 56.25 10.65 -2.41
N ARG A 422 56.15 9.31 -2.44
CA ARG A 422 55.81 8.43 -1.33
C ARG A 422 56.92 8.32 -0.28
N THR A 423 58.19 8.37 -0.71
CA THR A 423 59.35 8.21 0.18
C THR A 423 59.55 9.52 0.95
N PRO A 424 59.56 9.54 2.31
CA PRO A 424 59.91 10.74 3.07
C PRO A 424 61.36 11.12 2.73
N ALA A 425 61.61 12.41 2.46
CA ALA A 425 62.95 12.94 2.31
C ALA A 425 63.78 12.79 3.58
#